data_e60f372117773b48e7bf3f26388d82e9
#
_entry.id   e60f372117773b48e7bf3f26388d82e9
#
_cell.length_a   1.000
_cell.length_b   1.000
_cell.length_c   1.000
_cell.angle_alpha   90.00
_cell.angle_beta   90.00
_cell.angle_gamma   90.00
#
_symmetry.space_group_name_H-M   'P 1'
#
loop_
_entity.id
_entity.type
_entity.pdbx_description
1 polymer ?
#
loop_
_entity_poly.entity_id
_entity_poly.type
_entity_poly.pdbx_seq_one_letter_code
_entity_poly.pdbx_strand_id
1 'polypeptide(L)'
;MTIIEKIRNSIQSVHGTSFPVYYHDEPTLNLLADTMTFPCAIVQLITDGAVEHVSGQIREVVTAAVFFVRPSQFDFDADANEAIINDCKKKAFAWLLALPLDQYLTLVGVDRTSRAYERFDAILTGYGMLCRLTENEGVTDCPEPNDFNEDFNNDFNI
;
A
#
# COMPACT_ATOMS: atom_id res chain seq x y z
N MET A 1 10.35 8.01 -7.84
CA MET A 1 9.17 7.96 -6.93
C MET A 1 9.29 6.69 -6.10
N THR A 2 9.23 6.80 -4.78
CA THR A 2 9.29 5.64 -3.87
C THR A 2 7.97 4.85 -3.88
N ILE A 3 8.01 3.58 -3.46
CA ILE A 3 6.79 2.76 -3.35
C ILE A 3 5.74 3.42 -2.43
N ILE A 4 6.17 4.09 -1.38
CA ILE A 4 5.29 4.83 -0.46
C ILE A 4 4.59 5.98 -1.16
N GLU A 5 5.32 6.75 -1.96
CA GLU A 5 4.75 7.84 -2.75
C GLU A 5 3.76 7.30 -3.80
N LYS A 6 4.06 6.15 -4.41
CA LYS A 6 3.15 5.48 -5.35
C LYS A 6 1.85 5.06 -4.66
N ILE A 7 1.94 4.43 -3.48
CA ILE A 7 0.74 4.05 -2.69
C ILE A 7 -0.06 5.30 -2.30
N ARG A 8 0.61 6.36 -1.84
CA ARG A 8 -0.04 7.63 -1.51
C ARG A 8 -0.79 8.20 -2.71
N ASN A 9 -0.10 8.33 -3.85
CA ASN A 9 -0.70 8.90 -5.05
C ASN A 9 -1.86 8.05 -5.58
N SER A 10 -1.75 6.74 -5.50
CA SER A 10 -2.81 5.81 -5.84
C SER A 10 -4.05 6.01 -4.97
N ILE A 11 -3.89 6.09 -3.64
CA ILE A 11 -5.01 6.36 -2.72
C ILE A 11 -5.61 7.74 -3.00
N GLN A 12 -4.78 8.75 -3.20
CA GLN A 12 -5.23 10.12 -3.46
C GLN A 12 -5.91 10.28 -4.82
N SER A 13 -5.58 9.47 -5.82
CA SER A 13 -6.28 9.48 -7.11
C SER A 13 -7.76 9.11 -6.97
N VAL A 14 -8.11 8.29 -5.97
CA VAL A 14 -9.47 7.83 -5.71
C VAL A 14 -10.23 8.73 -4.74
N HIS A 15 -9.55 9.19 -3.69
CA HIS A 15 -10.20 9.92 -2.59
C HIS A 15 -9.99 11.44 -2.64
N GLY A 16 -9.23 11.93 -3.62
CA GLY A 16 -8.87 13.34 -3.77
C GLY A 16 -7.46 13.65 -3.29
N THR A 17 -6.81 14.62 -3.92
CA THR A 17 -5.40 14.99 -3.65
C THR A 17 -5.18 15.51 -2.23
N SER A 18 -6.23 16.01 -1.57
CA SER A 18 -6.18 16.47 -0.17
C SER A 18 -6.43 15.36 0.85
N PHE A 19 -6.71 14.12 0.41
CA PHE A 19 -6.93 13.01 1.32
C PHE A 19 -5.63 12.66 2.06
N PRO A 20 -5.63 12.70 3.42
CA PRO A 20 -4.42 12.48 4.20
C PRO A 20 -3.97 11.01 4.11
N VAL A 21 -2.69 10.80 3.79
CA VAL A 21 -2.06 9.48 3.80
C VAL A 21 -0.77 9.59 4.61
N TYR A 22 -0.70 8.86 5.70
CA TYR A 22 0.43 8.82 6.61
C TYR A 22 1.22 7.53 6.43
N TYR A 23 2.52 7.65 6.49
CA TYR A 23 3.45 6.53 6.47
C TYR A 23 4.36 6.63 7.68
N HIS A 24 4.11 5.79 8.66
CA HIS A 24 4.93 5.73 9.87
C HIS A 24 4.77 4.36 10.53
N ASP A 25 5.76 4.01 11.34
CA ASP A 25 5.63 2.92 12.28
C ASP A 25 4.64 3.28 13.41
N GLU A 26 4.16 2.28 14.12
CA GLU A 26 3.15 2.47 15.16
C GLU A 26 3.59 3.44 16.29
N PRO A 27 4.86 3.40 16.79
CA PRO A 27 5.33 4.37 17.78
C PRO A 27 5.29 5.82 17.29
N THR A 28 5.69 6.06 16.05
CA THR A 28 5.67 7.42 15.46
C THR A 28 4.25 7.91 15.26
N LEU A 29 3.33 7.04 14.84
CA LEU A 29 1.91 7.38 14.69
C LEU A 29 1.28 7.79 16.02
N ASN A 30 1.62 7.11 17.10
CA ASN A 30 1.13 7.46 18.43
C ASN A 30 1.59 8.86 18.87
N LEU A 31 2.81 9.26 18.52
CA LEU A 31 3.32 10.62 18.79
C LEU A 31 2.64 11.68 17.92
N LEU A 32 2.19 11.34 16.73
CA LEU A 32 1.59 12.26 15.75
C LEU A 32 0.06 12.31 15.83
N ALA A 33 -0.56 11.48 16.64
CA ALA A 33 -2.00 11.30 16.68
C ALA A 33 -2.78 12.61 16.84
N ASP A 34 -2.29 13.51 17.68
CA ASP A 34 -2.93 14.81 17.94
C ASP A 34 -2.85 15.79 16.75
N THR A 35 -1.96 15.52 15.78
CA THR A 35 -1.74 16.37 14.61
C THR A 35 -2.36 15.80 13.34
N MET A 36 -2.88 14.58 13.38
CA MET A 36 -3.43 13.89 12.22
C MET A 36 -4.79 14.46 11.83
N THR A 37 -5.01 14.55 10.53
CA THR A 37 -6.31 14.94 9.96
C THR A 37 -7.08 13.69 9.55
N PHE A 38 -8.37 13.63 9.85
CA PHE A 38 -9.23 12.48 9.59
C PHE A 38 -10.42 12.84 8.69
N PRO A 39 -10.97 11.87 7.93
CA PRO A 39 -10.48 10.49 7.76
C PRO A 39 -9.15 10.44 7.06
N CYS A 40 -8.36 9.42 7.34
CA CYS A 40 -7.05 9.25 6.69
C CYS A 40 -6.76 7.78 6.37
N ALA A 41 -5.72 7.56 5.56
CA ALA A 41 -5.10 6.25 5.39
C ALA A 41 -3.74 6.22 6.11
N ILE A 42 -3.43 5.08 6.72
CA ILE A 42 -2.15 4.78 7.33
C ILE A 42 -1.53 3.62 6.56
N VAL A 43 -0.30 3.80 6.10
CA VAL A 43 0.43 2.80 5.34
C VAL A 43 1.65 2.35 6.12
N GLN A 44 1.80 1.05 6.28
CA GLN A 44 2.99 0.42 6.88
C GLN A 44 3.52 -0.61 5.89
N LEU A 45 4.78 -0.48 5.49
CA LEU A 45 5.44 -1.51 4.68
C LEU A 45 5.93 -2.63 5.58
N ILE A 46 5.68 -3.86 5.13
CA ILE A 46 6.31 -5.04 5.70
C ILE A 46 7.66 -5.19 5.00
N THR A 47 8.73 -5.32 5.77
CA THR A 47 10.12 -5.27 5.30
C THR A 47 10.53 -6.45 4.42
N ASP A 48 9.82 -7.56 4.51
CA ASP A 48 10.10 -8.76 3.73
C ASP A 48 9.32 -8.72 2.42
N GLY A 49 10.00 -8.34 1.34
CA GLY A 49 9.48 -8.45 -0.01
C GLY A 49 9.61 -9.88 -0.54
N ALA A 50 8.83 -10.20 -1.54
CA ALA A 50 8.92 -11.45 -2.28
C ALA A 50 9.17 -11.16 -3.75
N VAL A 51 9.86 -12.07 -4.44
CA VAL A 51 9.97 -12.03 -5.90
C VAL A 51 9.01 -13.07 -6.45
N GLU A 52 8.01 -12.63 -7.18
CA GLU A 52 6.96 -13.49 -7.71
C GLU A 52 6.82 -13.35 -9.23
N HIS A 53 6.23 -14.35 -9.83
CA HIS A 53 5.88 -14.33 -11.25
C HIS A 53 4.47 -13.73 -11.40
N VAL A 54 4.42 -12.46 -11.83
CA VAL A 54 3.18 -11.72 -11.99
C VAL A 54 2.95 -11.38 -13.45
N SER A 55 1.85 -11.84 -14.00
CA SER A 55 1.47 -11.55 -15.40
C SER A 55 2.55 -11.90 -16.43
N GLY A 56 3.27 -13.02 -16.22
CA GLY A 56 4.31 -13.46 -17.12
C GLY A 56 5.68 -12.79 -16.94
N GLN A 57 5.83 -11.96 -15.92
CA GLN A 57 7.08 -11.26 -15.60
C GLN A 57 7.50 -11.54 -14.15
N ILE A 58 8.80 -11.58 -13.93
CA ILE A 58 9.35 -11.62 -12.56
C ILE A 58 9.32 -10.22 -12.01
N ARG A 59 8.65 -10.02 -10.88
CA ARG A 59 8.50 -8.72 -10.23
C ARG A 59 8.73 -8.83 -8.74
N GLU A 60 9.24 -7.78 -8.15
CA GLU A 60 9.26 -7.63 -6.71
C GLU A 60 7.83 -7.33 -6.23
N VAL A 61 7.40 -8.08 -5.23
CA VAL A 61 6.10 -7.91 -4.56
C VAL A 61 6.34 -7.32 -3.20
N VAL A 62 5.81 -6.14 -2.99
CA VAL A 62 5.85 -5.45 -1.70
C VAL A 62 4.57 -5.74 -0.93
N THR A 63 4.71 -6.11 0.33
CA THR A 63 3.58 -6.26 1.23
C THR A 63 3.37 -4.98 2.03
N ALA A 64 2.18 -4.41 1.93
CA ALA A 64 1.79 -3.20 2.65
C ALA A 64 0.53 -3.43 3.49
N ALA A 65 0.57 -3.05 4.75
CA ALA A 65 -0.63 -2.91 5.57
C ALA A 65 -1.19 -1.50 5.35
N VAL A 66 -2.42 -1.43 4.88
CA VAL A 66 -3.12 -0.17 4.61
C VAL A 66 -4.38 -0.11 5.46
N PHE A 67 -4.46 0.91 6.31
CA PHE A 67 -5.59 1.14 7.22
C PHE A 67 -6.30 2.43 6.83
N PHE A 68 -7.60 2.37 6.64
CA PHE A 68 -8.47 3.55 6.58
C PHE A 68 -9.11 3.74 7.94
N VAL A 69 -8.90 4.90 8.57
CA VAL A 69 -9.24 5.12 9.97
C VAL A 69 -9.91 6.47 10.23
N ARG A 70 -10.64 6.51 11.34
CA ARG A 70 -11.23 7.70 11.95
C ARG A 70 -11.11 7.58 13.47
N PRO A 71 -11.20 8.70 14.21
CA PRO A 71 -11.31 8.65 15.65
C PRO A 71 -12.51 7.79 16.09
N SER A 72 -12.30 6.96 17.10
CA SER A 72 -13.37 6.15 17.70
C SER A 72 -14.38 7.02 18.43
N GLN A 73 -15.62 6.56 18.53
CA GLN A 73 -16.62 7.17 19.40
C GLN A 73 -16.41 6.66 20.82
N PHE A 74 -16.21 7.57 21.77
CA PHE A 74 -15.84 7.25 23.15
C PHE A 74 -16.98 6.66 23.99
N ASP A 75 -18.21 6.71 23.52
CA ASP A 75 -19.37 6.31 24.32
C ASP A 75 -19.61 4.79 24.34
N PHE A 76 -18.59 4.00 24.00
CA PHE A 76 -18.70 2.53 23.87
C PHE A 76 -19.89 2.08 23.00
N ASP A 77 -20.38 2.97 22.14
CA ASP A 77 -21.43 2.67 21.21
C ASP A 77 -20.87 1.78 20.09
N ALA A 78 -21.14 0.49 20.22
CA ALA A 78 -20.71 -0.50 19.24
C ALA A 78 -21.29 -0.20 17.85
N ASP A 79 -22.49 0.35 17.77
CA ASP A 79 -23.15 0.67 16.51
C ASP A 79 -22.48 1.87 15.81
N ALA A 80 -22.05 2.88 16.58
CA ALA A 80 -21.33 4.03 16.03
C ALA A 80 -19.94 3.62 15.49
N ASN A 81 -19.23 2.78 16.21
CA ASN A 81 -17.93 2.26 15.75
C ASN A 81 -18.09 1.31 14.55
N GLU A 82 -19.14 0.52 14.49
CA GLU A 82 -19.43 -0.32 13.33
C GLU A 82 -19.75 0.54 12.08
N ALA A 83 -20.44 1.66 12.25
CA ALA A 83 -20.68 2.63 11.17
C ALA A 83 -19.36 3.22 10.64
N ILE A 84 -18.42 3.54 11.53
CA ILE A 84 -17.07 4.00 11.16
C ILE A 84 -16.34 2.92 10.36
N ILE A 85 -16.36 1.67 10.82
CA ILE A 85 -15.73 0.55 10.12
C ILE A 85 -16.31 0.39 8.72
N ASN A 86 -17.62 0.45 8.58
CA ASN A 86 -18.30 0.31 7.30
C ASN A 86 -17.95 1.45 6.32
N ASP A 87 -17.84 2.69 6.81
CA ASP A 87 -17.38 3.82 5.99
C ASP A 87 -15.92 3.64 5.55
N CYS A 88 -15.03 3.27 6.45
CA CYS A 88 -13.63 2.99 6.15
C CYS A 88 -13.48 1.82 5.17
N LYS A 89 -14.29 0.76 5.34
CA LYS A 89 -14.34 -0.38 4.41
C LYS A 89 -14.75 0.05 3.00
N LYS A 90 -15.75 0.93 2.86
CA LYS A 90 -16.14 1.46 1.56
C LYS A 90 -15.00 2.20 0.87
N LYS A 91 -14.25 3.02 1.63
CA LYS A 91 -13.07 3.73 1.11
C LYS A 91 -11.97 2.75 0.67
N ALA A 92 -11.68 1.76 1.49
CA ALA A 92 -10.72 0.72 1.18
C ALA A 92 -11.08 -0.04 -0.11
N PHE A 93 -12.34 -0.43 -0.26
CA PHE A 93 -12.80 -1.16 -1.44
C PHE A 93 -12.84 -0.27 -2.69
N ALA A 94 -13.18 1.02 -2.56
CA ALA A 94 -13.10 1.96 -3.67
C ALA A 94 -11.66 2.04 -4.23
N TRP A 95 -10.67 2.08 -3.36
CA TRP A 95 -9.26 2.05 -3.77
C TRP A 95 -8.89 0.72 -4.42
N LEU A 96 -9.24 -0.44 -3.81
CA LEU A 96 -8.97 -1.75 -4.40
C LEU A 96 -9.57 -1.92 -5.80
N LEU A 97 -10.78 -1.41 -6.02
CA LEU A 97 -11.47 -1.47 -7.32
C LEU A 97 -10.81 -0.57 -8.37
N ALA A 98 -10.11 0.47 -7.95
CA ALA A 98 -9.41 1.38 -8.86
C ALA A 98 -8.01 0.85 -9.26
N LEU A 99 -7.38 -0.03 -8.45
CA LEU A 99 -6.04 -0.54 -8.69
C LEU A 99 -5.81 -1.21 -10.06
N PRO A 100 -6.78 -1.91 -10.68
CA PRO A 100 -6.57 -2.45 -12.02
C PRO A 100 -6.33 -1.40 -13.11
N LEU A 101 -6.71 -0.15 -12.86
CA LEU A 101 -6.49 0.98 -13.77
C LEU A 101 -5.45 1.97 -13.22
N ASP A 102 -4.80 1.63 -12.12
CA ASP A 102 -3.79 2.48 -11.50
C ASP A 102 -2.50 2.49 -12.33
N GLN A 103 -1.97 3.70 -12.53
CA GLN A 103 -0.73 3.86 -13.31
C GLN A 103 0.54 3.51 -12.53
N TYR A 104 0.47 3.44 -11.20
CA TYR A 104 1.63 3.27 -10.33
C TYR A 104 1.78 1.85 -9.81
N LEU A 105 0.66 1.16 -9.57
CA LEU A 105 0.62 -0.08 -8.81
C LEU A 105 -0.30 -1.12 -9.45
N THR A 106 0.08 -2.38 -9.30
CA THR A 106 -0.79 -3.53 -9.58
C THR A 106 -1.02 -4.30 -8.29
N LEU A 107 -2.28 -4.62 -8.01
CA LEU A 107 -2.66 -5.50 -6.91
C LEU A 107 -2.40 -6.96 -7.29
N VAL A 108 -1.53 -7.63 -6.55
CA VAL A 108 -1.30 -9.07 -6.65
C VAL A 108 -2.34 -9.84 -5.84
N GLY A 109 -2.67 -9.33 -4.66
CA GLY A 109 -3.70 -9.93 -3.81
C GLY A 109 -3.85 -9.22 -2.48
N VAL A 110 -4.91 -9.58 -1.77
CA VAL A 110 -5.15 -9.15 -0.39
C VAL A 110 -5.12 -10.39 0.49
N ASP A 111 -4.09 -10.50 1.33
CA ASP A 111 -3.87 -11.70 2.15
C ASP A 111 -4.74 -11.71 3.41
N ARG A 112 -5.02 -10.55 3.97
CA ARG A 112 -5.78 -10.41 5.20
C ARG A 112 -6.52 -9.08 5.24
N THR A 113 -7.71 -9.11 5.83
CA THR A 113 -8.44 -7.92 6.23
C THR A 113 -8.61 -7.90 7.75
N SER A 114 -8.72 -6.72 8.32
CA SER A 114 -8.87 -6.52 9.76
C SER A 114 -9.84 -5.39 10.05
N ARG A 115 -10.75 -5.62 10.98
CA ARG A 115 -11.50 -4.57 11.64
C ARG A 115 -10.62 -4.04 12.76
N ALA A 116 -10.27 -2.76 12.70
CA ALA A 116 -9.47 -2.12 13.73
C ALA A 116 -10.40 -1.38 14.69
N TYR A 117 -10.48 -1.88 15.91
CA TYR A 117 -11.14 -1.19 17.01
C TYR A 117 -10.08 -0.64 17.94
N GLU A 118 -10.20 0.64 18.28
CA GLU A 118 -9.37 1.29 19.30
C GLU A 118 -7.88 0.96 19.15
N ARG A 119 -7.41 0.94 17.90
CA ARG A 119 -5.99 0.75 17.61
C ARG A 119 -5.27 2.08 17.72
N PHE A 120 -4.00 1.98 18.04
CA PHE A 120 -3.11 3.10 18.35
C PHE A 120 -3.54 3.82 19.64
N ASP A 121 -2.61 4.45 20.30
CA ASP A 121 -2.88 5.25 21.51
C ASP A 121 -3.87 6.40 21.26
N ALA A 122 -4.07 6.76 19.99
CA ALA A 122 -5.04 7.74 19.53
C ALA A 122 -6.50 7.23 19.47
N ILE A 123 -6.75 5.99 19.85
CA ILE A 123 -8.09 5.37 19.82
C ILE A 123 -8.74 5.55 18.44
N LEU A 124 -8.16 4.92 17.45
CA LEU A 124 -8.66 4.94 16.07
C LEU A 124 -9.44 3.66 15.76
N THR A 125 -10.54 3.82 15.06
CA THR A 125 -11.36 2.75 14.53
C THR A 125 -11.36 2.80 13.01
N GLY A 126 -11.35 1.63 12.36
CA GLY A 126 -11.36 1.59 10.92
C GLY A 126 -11.26 0.19 10.31
N TYR A 127 -10.79 0.14 9.09
CA TYR A 127 -10.66 -1.07 8.31
C TYR A 127 -9.26 -1.16 7.70
N GLY A 128 -8.58 -2.28 7.94
CA GLY A 128 -7.24 -2.54 7.47
C GLY A 128 -7.16 -3.70 6.49
N MET A 129 -6.17 -3.66 5.64
CA MET A 129 -5.88 -4.68 4.64
C MET A 129 -4.39 -4.92 4.56
N LEU A 130 -4.00 -6.18 4.42
CA LEU A 130 -2.64 -6.56 4.07
C LEU A 130 -2.62 -6.86 2.57
N CYS A 131 -2.06 -5.94 1.80
CA CYS A 131 -2.04 -5.98 0.34
C CYS A 131 -0.66 -6.37 -0.17
N ARG A 132 -0.63 -7.26 -1.17
CA ARG A 132 0.56 -7.50 -1.99
C ARG A 132 0.46 -6.67 -3.26
N LEU A 133 1.46 -5.85 -3.50
CA LEU A 133 1.50 -4.87 -4.57
C LEU A 133 2.79 -5.01 -5.37
N THR A 134 2.73 -4.78 -6.67
CA THR A 134 3.90 -4.58 -7.53
C THR A 134 3.87 -3.20 -8.15
N GLU A 135 5.03 -2.68 -8.46
CA GLU A 135 5.17 -1.42 -9.18
C GLU A 135 4.90 -1.61 -10.67
N ASN A 136 4.22 -0.63 -11.29
CA ASN A 136 3.91 -0.63 -12.72
C ASN A 136 5.03 -0.05 -13.59
N GLU A 137 6.11 0.42 -13.00
CA GLU A 137 7.29 0.76 -13.78
C GLU A 137 7.74 -0.49 -14.50
N GLY A 138 7.62 -0.44 -15.84
CA GLY A 138 8.10 -1.51 -16.68
C GLY A 138 9.52 -1.87 -16.26
N VAL A 139 9.85 -3.14 -16.33
CA VAL A 139 11.23 -3.57 -16.31
C VAL A 139 11.96 -2.69 -17.32
N THR A 140 12.56 -1.61 -16.82
CA THR A 140 13.49 -0.83 -17.62
C THR A 140 14.65 -1.76 -17.82
N ASP A 141 14.67 -2.29 -19.05
CA ASP A 141 15.82 -2.90 -19.66
C ASP A 141 16.51 -4.01 -18.82
N CYS A 142 15.95 -5.21 -18.87
CA CYS A 142 16.87 -6.32 -19.09
C CYS A 142 17.63 -5.96 -20.35
N PRO A 143 18.96 -5.80 -20.31
CA PRO A 143 19.73 -5.61 -21.53
C PRO A 143 19.32 -6.69 -22.52
N GLU A 144 19.06 -6.28 -23.75
CA GLU A 144 18.68 -7.23 -24.80
C GLU A 144 19.71 -8.37 -24.82
N PRO A 145 19.30 -9.63 -25.04
CA PRO A 145 20.24 -10.77 -25.04
C PRO A 145 21.44 -10.59 -25.96
N ASN A 146 21.43 -9.60 -26.83
CA ASN A 146 22.49 -9.29 -27.76
C ASN A 146 23.67 -8.54 -27.14
N ASP A 147 23.48 -7.85 -25.99
CA ASP A 147 24.60 -7.15 -25.32
C ASP A 147 25.56 -8.11 -24.59
N PHE A 148 25.17 -9.34 -24.37
CA PHE A 148 26.02 -10.37 -23.75
C PHE A 148 26.94 -11.09 -24.74
N ASN A 149 26.77 -10.93 -26.05
CA ASN A 149 27.51 -11.70 -27.05
C ASN A 149 28.78 -11.03 -27.60
N GLU A 150 29.02 -9.75 -27.34
CA GLU A 150 30.20 -9.08 -27.89
C GLU A 150 31.46 -9.24 -27.03
N ASP A 151 31.32 -9.41 -25.73
CA ASP A 151 32.49 -9.51 -24.83
C ASP A 151 33.05 -10.93 -24.69
N PHE A 152 32.27 -11.97 -25.01
CA PHE A 152 32.72 -13.37 -24.89
C PHE A 152 33.51 -13.90 -26.09
N ASN A 153 33.46 -13.21 -27.23
CA ASN A 153 34.17 -13.72 -28.44
C ASN A 153 35.60 -13.18 -28.60
N ASN A 154 36.05 -12.25 -27.74
CA ASN A 154 37.38 -11.69 -27.87
C ASN A 154 38.47 -12.34 -27.00
N ASP A 155 38.12 -13.24 -26.07
CA ASP A 155 39.10 -13.83 -25.15
C ASP A 155 39.52 -15.25 -25.50
N PHE A 156 39.05 -15.85 -26.64
CA PHE A 156 39.42 -17.20 -27.04
C PHE A 156 40.07 -17.32 -28.43
N ASN A 157 40.80 -16.34 -28.87
CA ASN A 157 41.74 -16.54 -29.97
C ASN A 157 43.16 -16.78 -29.41
N ILE A 158 43.44 -18.03 -29.13
CA ILE A 158 44.81 -18.58 -28.99
C ILE A 158 45.17 -19.28 -30.27
#